data_920c87970268afdba7729a37c6d2ae44
#
_entry.id   920c87970268afdba7729a37c6d2ae44
#
_cell.length_a   1.000
_cell.length_b   1.000
_cell.length_c   1.000
_cell.angle_alpha   90.00
_cell.angle_beta   90.00
_cell.angle_gamma   90.00
#
_symmetry.space_group_name_H-M   'P 1'
#
loop_
_entity.id
_entity.type
_entity.pdbx_description
1 polymer ?
#
loop_
_entity_poly.entity_id
_entity_poly.type
_entity_poly.pdbx_seq_one_letter_code
_entity_poly.pdbx_strand_id
1 'polypeptide(L)'
;ARIIWKFIKEKLILDYIDLDVVYYDLGIESRDKTDDQITVDAANAIKKYNVGIKCATITPDEQRVEEFSLSRMYKSPNGTIRNIVGGTVFREPIICRSIPRYVQGWSRPICIGRHAFGDQYRATDVTTHGPGKLEMKFTPLDGSESKTWEVYNFEEDGIAMSMYNIDSSISVSYTHLTLPTKP
;
A
#
# COMPACT_ATOMS: atom_id res chain seq x y z
N ALA A 1 0.62 -11.62 -16.39
CA ALA A 1 1.86 -11.09 -15.81
C ALA A 1 3.06 -12.03 -16.06
N ARG A 2 3.01 -13.33 -15.70
CA ARG A 2 4.14 -14.29 -15.84
C ARG A 2 4.72 -14.35 -17.26
N ILE A 3 3.87 -14.46 -18.28
CA ILE A 3 4.30 -14.54 -19.69
C ILE A 3 5.02 -13.25 -20.12
N ILE A 4 4.43 -12.09 -19.77
CA ILE A 4 5.02 -10.79 -20.10
C ILE A 4 6.38 -10.62 -19.40
N TRP A 5 6.46 -10.97 -18.11
CA TRP A 5 7.72 -10.89 -17.37
C TRP A 5 8.79 -11.83 -17.93
N LYS A 6 8.39 -13.03 -18.36
CA LYS A 6 9.30 -13.96 -19.04
C LYS A 6 9.91 -13.32 -20.29
N PHE A 7 9.09 -12.71 -21.17
CA PHE A 7 9.59 -12.01 -22.36
C PHE A 7 10.49 -10.82 -22.01
N ILE A 8 10.12 -10.02 -21.03
CA ILE A 8 10.96 -8.90 -20.58
C ILE A 8 12.32 -9.41 -20.12
N LYS A 9 12.33 -10.42 -19.26
CA LYS A 9 13.56 -10.99 -18.74
C LYS A 9 14.44 -11.58 -19.84
N GLU A 10 13.88 -12.41 -20.70
CA GLU A 10 14.66 -13.12 -21.73
C GLU A 10 15.12 -12.23 -22.87
N LYS A 11 14.34 -11.20 -23.25
CA LYS A 11 14.61 -10.39 -24.46
C LYS A 11 15.18 -9.00 -24.18
N LEU A 12 15.02 -8.48 -22.97
CA LEU A 12 15.42 -7.12 -22.64
C LEU A 12 16.43 -7.02 -21.49
N ILE A 13 16.59 -8.08 -20.69
CA ILE A 13 17.42 -8.03 -19.48
C ILE A 13 18.60 -8.99 -19.59
N LEU A 14 18.36 -10.28 -19.75
CA LEU A 14 19.40 -11.31 -19.64
C LEU A 14 20.45 -11.27 -20.77
N ASP A 15 20.15 -10.64 -21.89
CA ASP A 15 21.14 -10.40 -22.97
C ASP A 15 22.19 -9.34 -22.58
N TYR A 16 21.92 -8.54 -21.55
CA TYR A 16 22.75 -7.40 -21.16
C TYR A 16 23.27 -7.47 -19.73
N ILE A 17 22.60 -8.21 -18.87
CA ILE A 17 22.89 -8.26 -17.43
C ILE A 17 22.77 -9.71 -16.94
N ASP A 18 23.80 -10.19 -16.26
CA ASP A 18 23.71 -11.42 -15.48
C ASP A 18 22.95 -11.12 -14.18
N LEU A 19 21.74 -11.69 -14.07
CA LEU A 19 20.80 -11.36 -13.01
C LEU A 19 20.33 -12.63 -12.31
N ASP A 20 20.66 -12.76 -11.04
CA ASP A 20 20.08 -13.77 -10.16
C ASP A 20 18.68 -13.34 -9.70
N VAL A 21 17.67 -14.11 -10.05
CA VAL A 21 16.26 -13.79 -9.80
C VAL A 21 15.63 -14.77 -8.83
N VAL A 22 15.28 -14.28 -7.65
CA VAL A 22 14.47 -15.02 -6.68
C VAL A 22 12.98 -14.71 -6.92
N TYR A 23 12.19 -15.73 -7.20
CA TYR A 23 10.79 -15.60 -7.57
C TYR A 23 9.85 -15.97 -6.40
N TYR A 24 8.90 -15.09 -6.12
CA TYR A 24 7.81 -15.31 -5.18
C TYR A 24 6.48 -15.30 -5.92
N ASP A 25 5.72 -16.40 -5.84
CA ASP A 25 4.41 -16.48 -6.48
C ASP A 25 3.34 -15.82 -5.61
N LEU A 26 2.96 -14.59 -5.96
CA LEU A 26 1.89 -13.84 -5.32
C LEU A 26 0.52 -14.08 -5.99
N GLY A 27 0.37 -15.19 -6.71
CA GLY A 27 -0.93 -15.62 -7.22
C GLY A 27 -1.87 -16.00 -6.07
N ILE A 28 -3.18 -15.88 -6.33
CA ILE A 28 -4.20 -16.03 -5.28
C ILE A 28 -4.16 -17.42 -4.61
N GLU A 29 -3.93 -18.46 -5.40
CA GLU A 29 -3.82 -19.84 -4.90
C GLU A 29 -2.59 -20.06 -4.00
N SER A 30 -1.46 -19.46 -4.37
CA SER A 30 -0.23 -19.56 -3.58
C SER A 30 -0.35 -18.79 -2.26
N ARG A 31 -1.02 -17.64 -2.29
CA ARG A 31 -1.32 -16.84 -1.11
C ARG A 31 -2.26 -17.58 -0.16
N ASP A 32 -3.32 -18.20 -0.69
CA ASP A 32 -4.27 -18.98 0.11
C ASP A 32 -3.60 -20.19 0.78
N LYS A 33 -2.76 -20.93 0.04
CA LYS A 33 -1.99 -22.07 0.59
C LYS A 33 -1.02 -21.69 1.71
N THR A 34 -0.51 -20.46 1.70
CA THR A 34 0.48 -19.98 2.67
C THR A 34 -0.10 -19.02 3.71
N ASP A 35 -1.43 -18.85 3.73
CA ASP A 35 -2.11 -17.86 4.55
C ASP A 35 -1.51 -16.44 4.39
N ASP A 36 -1.16 -16.09 3.16
CA ASP A 36 -0.49 -14.85 2.73
C ASP A 36 0.95 -14.67 3.24
N GLN A 37 1.55 -15.67 3.88
CA GLN A 37 2.94 -15.59 4.35
C GLN A 37 3.91 -15.32 3.21
N ILE A 38 3.66 -15.86 2.00
CA ILE A 38 4.50 -15.61 0.82
C ILE A 38 4.60 -14.12 0.45
N THR A 39 3.58 -13.33 0.71
CA THR A 39 3.61 -11.87 0.50
C THR A 39 4.56 -11.19 1.50
N VAL A 40 4.57 -11.64 2.74
CA VAL A 40 5.47 -11.17 3.79
C VAL A 40 6.91 -11.55 3.46
N ASP A 41 7.14 -12.78 3.02
CA ASP A 41 8.47 -13.28 2.62
C ASP A 41 9.03 -12.50 1.43
N ALA A 42 8.19 -12.22 0.43
CA ALA A 42 8.55 -11.36 -0.71
C ALA A 42 8.95 -9.94 -0.26
N ALA A 43 8.20 -9.34 0.67
CA ALA A 43 8.53 -8.02 1.20
C ALA A 43 9.84 -8.00 1.99
N ASN A 44 10.09 -9.02 2.79
CA ASN A 44 11.35 -9.17 3.54
C ASN A 44 12.55 -9.41 2.61
N ALA A 45 12.35 -10.14 1.50
CA ALA A 45 13.37 -10.30 0.47
C ALA A 45 13.72 -8.95 -0.19
N ILE A 46 12.72 -8.10 -0.48
CA ILE A 46 12.97 -6.74 -1.00
C ILE A 46 13.81 -5.93 -0.01
N LYS A 47 13.51 -5.99 1.28
CA LYS A 47 14.33 -5.33 2.32
C LYS A 47 15.76 -5.87 2.37
N LYS A 48 15.93 -7.17 2.20
CA LYS A 48 17.24 -7.83 2.22
C LYS A 48 18.10 -7.45 1.02
N TYR A 49 17.51 -7.45 -0.18
CA TYR A 49 18.23 -7.23 -1.43
C TYR A 49 18.17 -5.78 -1.92
N ASN A 50 17.40 -4.92 -1.28
CA ASN A 50 17.15 -3.51 -1.63
C ASN A 50 16.57 -3.28 -3.04
N VAL A 51 16.04 -4.31 -3.65
CA VAL A 51 15.43 -4.25 -4.98
C VAL A 51 14.33 -5.30 -5.10
N GLY A 52 13.27 -4.98 -5.83
CA GLY A 52 12.20 -5.91 -6.13
C GLY A 52 11.31 -5.40 -7.25
N ILE A 53 10.76 -6.34 -8.02
CA ILE A 53 9.79 -6.05 -9.06
C ILE A 53 8.52 -6.83 -8.74
N LYS A 54 7.42 -6.11 -8.57
CA LYS A 54 6.11 -6.71 -8.39
C LYS A 54 5.26 -6.56 -9.64
N CYS A 55 4.86 -7.69 -10.20
CA CYS A 55 3.88 -7.72 -11.28
C CYS A 55 2.45 -7.59 -10.75
N ALA A 56 1.49 -7.40 -11.66
CA ALA A 56 0.07 -7.34 -11.33
C ALA A 56 -0.43 -8.64 -10.68
N THR A 57 -1.25 -8.49 -9.66
CA THR A 57 -1.90 -9.58 -8.91
C THR A 57 -3.38 -9.28 -8.73
N ILE A 58 -4.17 -10.31 -8.49
CA ILE A 58 -5.58 -10.18 -8.12
C ILE A 58 -5.65 -9.84 -6.63
N THR A 59 -6.47 -8.86 -6.28
CA THR A 59 -6.94 -8.63 -4.91
C THR A 59 -8.36 -9.16 -4.85
N PRO A 60 -8.64 -10.19 -4.04
CA PRO A 60 -9.98 -10.79 -3.98
C PRO A 60 -10.96 -9.81 -3.32
N ASP A 61 -12.13 -9.71 -3.89
CA ASP A 61 -13.36 -9.23 -3.30
C ASP A 61 -14.23 -10.42 -2.87
N GLU A 62 -15.39 -10.15 -2.31
CA GLU A 62 -16.31 -11.19 -1.83
C GLU A 62 -16.68 -12.19 -2.94
N GLN A 63 -16.97 -11.70 -4.13
CA GLN A 63 -17.31 -12.54 -5.27
C GLN A 63 -16.15 -13.46 -5.67
N ARG A 64 -14.93 -12.96 -5.62
CA ARG A 64 -13.72 -13.73 -5.94
C ARG A 64 -13.33 -14.74 -4.87
N VAL A 65 -13.68 -14.47 -3.61
CA VAL A 65 -13.52 -15.45 -2.53
C VAL A 65 -14.36 -16.71 -2.83
N GLU A 66 -15.59 -16.53 -3.30
CA GLU A 66 -16.45 -17.64 -3.72
C GLU A 66 -15.95 -18.30 -5.01
N GLU A 67 -15.63 -17.51 -6.05
CA GLU A 67 -15.17 -17.99 -7.36
C GLU A 67 -13.92 -18.88 -7.23
N PHE A 68 -12.96 -18.49 -6.41
CA PHE A 68 -11.70 -19.21 -6.21
C PHE A 68 -11.69 -20.12 -4.97
N SER A 69 -12.81 -20.25 -4.27
CA SER A 69 -12.94 -21.05 -3.05
C SER A 69 -11.85 -20.75 -2.02
N LEU A 70 -11.60 -19.47 -1.77
CA LEU A 70 -10.56 -19.04 -0.86
C LEU A 70 -10.97 -19.22 0.60
N SER A 71 -10.01 -19.47 1.46
CA SER A 71 -10.23 -19.61 2.91
C SER A 71 -10.67 -18.28 3.56
N ARG A 72 -10.27 -17.15 2.99
CA ARG A 72 -10.66 -15.79 3.44
C ARG A 72 -10.40 -14.72 2.37
N MET A 73 -10.92 -13.53 2.60
CA MET A 73 -10.61 -12.36 1.79
C MET A 73 -9.23 -11.78 2.18
N TYR A 74 -8.24 -11.93 1.30
CA TYR A 74 -6.89 -11.43 1.51
C TYR A 74 -6.76 -9.96 1.16
N LYS A 75 -6.01 -9.20 1.98
CA LYS A 75 -5.67 -7.80 1.71
C LYS A 75 -4.84 -7.68 0.42
N SER A 76 -4.79 -6.47 -0.15
CA SER A 76 -3.95 -6.22 -1.32
C SER A 76 -2.46 -6.50 -1.02
N PRO A 77 -1.79 -7.38 -1.78
CA PRO A 77 -0.36 -7.63 -1.59
C PRO A 77 0.49 -6.38 -1.86
N ASN A 78 -0.01 -5.43 -2.64
CA ASN A 78 0.64 -4.13 -2.83
C ASN A 78 0.70 -3.34 -1.51
N GLY A 79 -0.38 -3.35 -0.76
CA GLY A 79 -0.46 -2.70 0.55
C GLY A 79 0.48 -3.36 1.56
N THR A 80 0.40 -4.70 1.67
CA THR A 80 1.24 -5.48 2.58
C THR A 80 2.73 -5.26 2.33
N ILE A 81 3.18 -5.37 1.07
CA ILE A 81 4.59 -5.16 0.71
C ILE A 81 5.04 -3.74 1.04
N ARG A 82 4.29 -2.71 0.63
CA ARG A 82 4.64 -1.32 0.92
C ARG A 82 4.72 -1.03 2.42
N ASN A 83 3.80 -1.59 3.18
CA ASN A 83 3.77 -1.42 4.63
C ASN A 83 4.97 -2.06 5.33
N ILE A 84 5.42 -3.22 4.85
CA ILE A 84 6.60 -3.91 5.40
C ILE A 84 7.89 -3.21 4.96
N VAL A 85 7.99 -2.82 3.69
CA VAL A 85 9.17 -2.11 3.16
C VAL A 85 9.28 -0.72 3.79
N GLY A 86 8.16 -0.04 4.03
CA GLY A 86 8.10 1.31 4.59
C GLY A 86 8.38 2.39 3.55
N GLY A 87 8.48 3.63 4.03
CA GLY A 87 8.84 4.78 3.20
C GLY A 87 7.66 5.46 2.52
N THR A 88 7.97 6.35 1.59
CA THR A 88 6.99 7.13 0.82
C THR A 88 7.17 6.85 -0.67
N VAL A 89 6.07 6.64 -1.36
CA VAL A 89 6.06 6.46 -2.83
C VAL A 89 5.71 7.77 -3.49
N PHE A 90 6.62 8.31 -4.29
CA PHE A 90 6.36 9.47 -5.14
C PHE A 90 6.03 9.02 -6.56
N ARG A 91 4.95 9.55 -7.11
CA ARG A 91 4.54 9.31 -8.48
C ARG A 91 4.69 10.59 -9.28
N GLU A 92 5.69 10.62 -10.14
CA GLU A 92 5.90 11.70 -11.10
C GLU A 92 5.14 11.41 -12.39
N PRO A 93 4.55 12.43 -13.03
CA PRO A 93 3.89 12.25 -14.31
C PRO A 93 4.92 11.99 -15.41
N ILE A 94 4.64 11.02 -16.25
CA ILE A 94 5.38 10.80 -17.50
C ILE A 94 4.81 11.74 -18.55
N ILE A 95 5.59 12.73 -18.99
CA ILE A 95 5.16 13.73 -19.97
C ILE A 95 5.67 13.32 -21.36
N CYS A 96 4.74 12.96 -22.23
CA CYS A 96 5.02 12.71 -23.64
C CYS A 96 4.73 13.97 -24.46
N ARG A 97 5.74 14.51 -25.16
CA ARG A 97 5.59 15.74 -25.94
C ARG A 97 4.60 15.62 -27.11
N SER A 98 4.50 14.42 -27.66
CA SER A 98 3.61 14.11 -28.78
C SER A 98 2.16 13.81 -28.39
N ILE A 99 1.88 13.68 -27.11
CA ILE A 99 0.55 13.38 -26.59
C ILE A 99 0.01 14.63 -25.87
N PRO A 100 -1.12 15.20 -26.33
CA PRO A 100 -1.71 16.36 -25.68
C PRO A 100 -2.13 15.99 -24.24
N ARG A 101 -1.96 16.95 -23.32
CA ARG A 101 -2.38 16.79 -21.93
C ARG A 101 -3.89 16.70 -21.85
N TYR A 102 -4.39 15.84 -20.98
CA TYR A 102 -5.83 15.70 -20.76
C TYR A 102 -6.45 17.02 -20.28
N VAL A 103 -5.78 17.71 -19.35
CA VAL A 103 -6.16 19.07 -18.93
C VAL A 103 -5.13 20.05 -19.48
N GLN A 104 -5.49 20.77 -20.53
CA GLN A 104 -4.57 21.65 -21.26
C GLN A 104 -4.00 22.80 -20.43
N GLY A 105 -4.76 23.30 -19.44
CA GLY A 105 -4.34 24.40 -18.56
C GLY A 105 -3.28 24.02 -17.52
N TRP A 106 -3.00 22.74 -17.31
CA TRP A 106 -1.98 22.30 -16.37
C TRP A 106 -0.58 22.40 -16.98
N SER A 107 0.11 23.47 -16.66
CA SER A 107 1.43 23.76 -17.22
C SER A 107 2.59 23.12 -16.42
N ARG A 108 2.36 22.74 -15.16
CA ARG A 108 3.36 22.15 -14.27
C ARG A 108 3.04 20.70 -13.95
N PRO A 109 4.05 19.83 -13.77
CA PRO A 109 3.82 18.47 -13.29
C PRO A 109 3.26 18.47 -11.86
N ILE A 110 2.35 17.56 -11.58
CA ILE A 110 1.82 17.31 -10.24
C ILE A 110 2.40 15.97 -9.78
N CYS A 111 3.24 16.02 -8.75
CA CYS A 111 3.78 14.83 -8.11
C CYS A 111 2.86 14.40 -6.96
N ILE A 112 2.50 13.12 -6.93
CA ILE A 112 1.65 12.55 -5.87
C ILE A 112 2.52 11.70 -4.95
N GLY A 113 2.64 12.14 -3.69
CA GLY A 113 3.28 11.36 -2.63
C GLY A 113 2.26 10.47 -1.92
N ARG A 114 2.59 9.19 -1.77
CA ARG A 114 1.83 8.24 -0.97
C ARG A 114 2.63 7.82 0.24
N HIS A 115 2.09 8.07 1.42
CA HIS A 115 2.71 7.79 2.70
C HIS A 115 2.41 6.36 3.17
N ALA A 116 3.39 5.68 3.79
CA ALA A 116 3.21 4.30 4.24
C ALA A 116 2.28 4.16 5.45
N PHE A 117 2.20 5.16 6.32
CA PHE A 117 1.40 5.13 7.55
C PHE A 117 0.03 5.81 7.40
N GLY A 118 -0.07 6.93 6.76
CA GLY A 118 -1.33 7.62 6.52
C GLY A 118 -2.13 7.02 5.34
N ASP A 119 -2.16 5.70 5.20
CA ASP A 119 -2.78 5.01 4.08
C ASP A 119 -4.05 4.28 4.54
N GLN A 120 -5.08 4.32 3.70
CA GLN A 120 -6.35 3.60 3.93
C GLN A 120 -6.16 2.09 4.17
N TYR A 121 -5.09 1.47 3.66
CA TYR A 121 -4.79 0.06 3.91
C TYR A 121 -4.34 -0.24 5.35
N ARG A 122 -4.07 0.79 6.14
CA ARG A 122 -3.81 0.70 7.58
C ARG A 122 -4.94 1.31 8.42
N ALA A 123 -5.96 1.84 7.80
CA ALA A 123 -7.14 2.31 8.50
C ALA A 123 -7.89 1.14 9.15
N THR A 124 -8.52 1.43 10.26
CA THR A 124 -9.50 0.54 10.88
C THR A 124 -10.86 1.16 10.67
N ASP A 125 -11.74 0.45 10.00
CA ASP A 125 -13.12 0.86 9.76
C ASP A 125 -14.08 -0.08 10.50
N VAL A 126 -15.16 0.52 10.99
CA VAL A 126 -16.23 -0.19 11.71
C VAL A 126 -17.58 0.34 11.28
N THR A 127 -18.55 -0.55 11.13
CA THR A 127 -19.95 -0.18 10.95
C THR A 127 -20.57 -0.02 12.33
N THR A 128 -21.28 1.10 12.55
CA THR A 128 -22.03 1.37 13.77
C THR A 128 -23.52 1.12 13.52
N HIS A 129 -24.22 0.61 14.51
CA HIS A 129 -25.64 0.28 14.41
C HIS A 129 -26.44 1.07 15.45
N GLY A 130 -27.35 1.91 14.98
CA GLY A 130 -28.20 2.76 15.78
C GLY A 130 -27.50 3.95 16.42
N PRO A 131 -28.22 4.74 17.22
CA PRO A 131 -27.67 5.86 17.97
C PRO A 131 -26.58 5.43 18.94
N GLY A 132 -25.50 6.20 19.00
CA GLY A 132 -24.38 5.88 19.89
C GLY A 132 -23.24 6.87 19.82
N LYS A 133 -22.38 6.83 20.83
CA LYS A 133 -21.23 7.72 20.95
C LYS A 133 -19.95 7.01 20.48
N LEU A 134 -19.23 7.65 19.58
CA LEU A 134 -17.89 7.23 19.15
C LEU A 134 -16.84 7.97 20.00
N GLU A 135 -15.95 7.22 20.62
CA GLU A 135 -14.84 7.75 21.41
C GLU A 135 -13.51 7.19 20.92
N MET A 136 -12.47 8.00 20.95
CA MET A 136 -11.09 7.59 20.72
C MET A 136 -10.35 7.63 22.06
N LYS A 137 -9.75 6.51 22.45
CA LYS A 137 -8.99 6.38 23.68
C LYS A 137 -7.52 6.08 23.39
N PHE A 138 -6.62 6.84 24.02
CA PHE A 138 -5.20 6.55 24.07
C PHE A 138 -4.80 6.09 25.46
N THR A 139 -4.19 4.92 25.54
CA THR A 139 -3.70 4.33 26.80
C THR A 139 -2.19 4.20 26.74
N PRO A 140 -1.44 5.05 27.48
CA PRO A 140 0.01 4.93 27.56
C PRO A 140 0.46 3.60 28.16
N LEU A 141 1.58 3.06 27.65
CA LEU A 141 2.17 1.81 28.18
C LEU A 141 3.02 2.02 29.44
N ASP A 142 3.38 3.25 29.76
CA ASP A 142 4.16 3.63 30.94
C ASP A 142 3.33 3.74 32.23
N GLY A 143 2.01 3.46 32.13
CA GLY A 143 1.08 3.55 33.27
C GLY A 143 0.56 4.96 33.55
N SER A 144 0.91 5.95 32.75
CA SER A 144 0.34 7.29 32.85
C SER A 144 -1.16 7.31 32.51
N GLU A 145 -1.83 8.40 32.82
CA GLU A 145 -3.29 8.53 32.67
C GLU A 145 -3.74 8.39 31.21
N SER A 146 -4.76 7.57 31.00
CA SER A 146 -5.41 7.42 29.70
C SER A 146 -6.19 8.69 29.34
N LYS A 147 -6.15 9.05 28.05
CA LYS A 147 -6.92 10.17 27.51
C LYS A 147 -8.01 9.66 26.59
N THR A 148 -9.21 10.21 26.72
CA THR A 148 -10.37 9.88 25.88
C THR A 148 -10.90 11.15 25.24
N TRP A 149 -11.21 11.07 23.96
CA TRP A 149 -11.81 12.14 23.17
C TRP A 149 -13.12 11.64 22.59
N GLU A 150 -14.17 12.43 22.72
CA GLU A 150 -15.39 12.22 21.96
C GLU A 150 -15.15 12.63 20.52
N VAL A 151 -15.48 11.73 19.58
CA VAL A 151 -15.29 11.96 18.14
C VAL A 151 -16.60 12.36 17.48
N TYR A 152 -17.67 11.60 17.75
CA TYR A 152 -18.98 11.85 17.14
C TYR A 152 -20.10 11.16 17.91
N ASN A 153 -21.30 11.73 17.86
CA ASN A 153 -22.52 11.11 18.35
C ASN A 153 -23.42 10.76 17.17
N PHE A 154 -23.55 9.47 16.90
CA PHE A 154 -24.42 8.96 15.83
C PHE A 154 -25.89 9.00 16.29
N GLU A 155 -26.77 9.47 15.42
CA GLU A 155 -28.22 9.44 15.60
C GLU A 155 -28.88 8.25 14.89
N GLU A 156 -28.16 7.61 13.96
CA GLU A 156 -28.56 6.48 13.14
C GLU A 156 -27.36 5.57 12.84
N ASP A 157 -27.56 4.54 12.00
CA ASP A 157 -26.48 3.68 11.50
C ASP A 157 -25.44 4.49 10.76
N GLY A 158 -24.16 4.12 10.93
CA GLY A 158 -23.07 4.83 10.31
C GLY A 158 -21.81 4.01 10.13
N ILE A 159 -20.76 4.69 9.68
CA ILE A 159 -19.43 4.12 9.53
C ILE A 159 -18.42 5.05 10.19
N ALA A 160 -17.48 4.46 10.93
CA ALA A 160 -16.35 5.18 11.48
C ALA A 160 -15.04 4.61 10.93
N MET A 161 -14.07 5.49 10.69
CA MET A 161 -12.73 5.12 10.25
C MET A 161 -11.68 5.82 11.08
N SER A 162 -10.66 5.10 11.51
CA SER A 162 -9.50 5.67 12.19
C SER A 162 -8.24 5.45 11.37
N MET A 163 -7.37 6.45 11.36
CA MET A 163 -6.04 6.41 10.75
C MET A 163 -5.01 6.92 11.76
N TYR A 164 -3.78 6.48 11.64
CA TYR A 164 -2.70 6.91 12.50
C TYR A 164 -1.41 7.18 11.71
N ASN A 165 -0.51 7.93 12.31
CA ASN A 165 0.82 8.16 11.78
C ASN A 165 1.84 8.22 12.93
N ILE A 166 3.12 8.15 12.62
CA ILE A 166 4.22 8.29 13.58
C ILE A 166 5.16 9.40 13.14
N ASP A 167 5.73 10.13 14.09
CA ASP A 167 6.54 11.32 13.85
C ASP A 167 7.77 11.03 12.97
N SER A 168 8.44 9.91 13.19
CA SER A 168 9.58 9.51 12.36
C SER A 168 9.21 9.34 10.88
N SER A 169 8.04 8.80 10.59
CA SER A 169 7.55 8.64 9.23
C SER A 169 7.09 9.97 8.61
N ILE A 170 6.47 10.84 9.39
CA ILE A 170 6.12 12.20 8.97
C ILE A 170 7.38 13.00 8.62
N SER A 171 8.40 12.95 9.48
CA SER A 171 9.66 13.65 9.27
C SER A 171 10.37 13.23 7.97
N VAL A 172 10.43 11.92 7.68
CA VAL A 172 10.99 11.42 6.42
C VAL A 172 10.22 11.94 5.21
N SER A 173 8.89 11.90 5.24
CA SER A 173 8.06 12.40 4.15
C SER A 173 8.23 13.91 3.94
N TYR A 174 8.25 14.68 5.03
CA TYR A 174 8.46 16.13 4.97
C TYR A 174 9.82 16.48 4.37
N THR A 175 10.88 15.81 4.77
CA THR A 175 12.23 16.01 4.23
C THR A 175 12.25 15.80 2.71
N HIS A 176 11.63 14.73 2.22
CA HIS A 176 11.58 14.45 0.77
C HIS A 176 10.73 15.45 -0.01
N LEU A 177 9.66 15.98 0.58
CA LEU A 177 8.81 16.99 -0.06
C LEU A 177 9.48 18.37 -0.12
N THR A 178 10.36 18.68 0.81
CA THR A 178 11.03 19.99 0.91
C THR A 178 12.41 20.02 0.25
N LEU A 179 12.99 18.88 -0.10
CA LEU A 179 14.22 18.86 -0.88
C LEU A 179 13.95 19.46 -2.27
N PRO A 180 14.80 20.42 -2.73
CA PRO A 180 14.65 20.94 -4.07
C PRO A 180 14.81 19.79 -5.06
N THR A 181 13.74 19.52 -5.81
CA THR A 181 13.85 18.66 -6.99
C THR A 181 14.90 19.29 -7.90
N LYS A 182 15.97 18.55 -8.18
CA LYS A 182 17.00 19.04 -9.13
C LYS A 182 16.33 19.49 -10.42
N PRO A 183 16.75 20.60 -10.98
CA PRO A 183 16.20 21.13 -12.25
C PRO A 183 16.38 20.14 -13.40
#